data_c8ab20ecdc8563a08fe9a43a80524773
#
_entry.id   c8ab20ecdc8563a08fe9a43a80524773
#
_cell.length_a   1.000
_cell.length_b   1.000
_cell.length_c   1.000
_cell.angle_alpha   90.00
_cell.angle_beta   90.00
_cell.angle_gamma   90.00
#
_symmetry.space_group_name_H-M   'P 1'
#
loop_
_entity.id
_entity.type
_entity.pdbx_description
1 polymer ?
#
loop_
_entity_poly.entity_id
_entity_poly.type
_entity_poly.pdbx_seq_one_letter_code
_entity_poly.pdbx_strand_id
1 'polypeptide(L)'
;MIRTIKGNNTLSSDLSGPSIVYQRISKMFNKYIPLIPSQRRYNLTLCKDKKFLWFRVAKVGTRTIFNIFENSNIKLDAEQPFGIHYPINKYAKYFKFAFVRNPWDRLVSCWHNKVVENNYFNFTDYELAQMKNFSKFINFVENIDVENCDLHLRLQTKLIDLNNIDYIGRFEKFEIDLKNVLKIINLNDITINKRNVSRNRLNYREYYNSELKTRVEKIYYKDVNILSYKF
;
A
#
# COMPACT_ATOMS: atom_id res chain seq x y z
N MET A 1 -3.80 10.33 -18.54
CA MET A 1 -2.81 11.26 -18.00
C MET A 1 -2.11 10.54 -16.86
N ILE A 2 -0.87 10.11 -17.04
CA ILE A 2 -0.07 9.42 -16.03
C ILE A 2 0.27 10.46 -14.97
N ARG A 3 -0.31 10.35 -13.76
CA ARG A 3 0.06 11.22 -12.66
C ARG A 3 1.36 10.69 -12.05
N THR A 4 2.46 11.20 -12.57
CA THR A 4 3.76 11.05 -11.93
C THR A 4 3.75 11.97 -10.71
N ILE A 5 3.82 11.40 -9.51
CA ILE A 5 4.12 12.20 -8.31
C ILE A 5 5.63 12.47 -8.32
N LYS A 6 6.08 13.27 -9.28
CA LYS A 6 7.40 13.87 -9.23
C LYS A 6 7.27 15.12 -8.38
N GLY A 7 7.69 15.02 -7.14
CA GLY A 7 8.14 16.13 -6.32
C GLY A 7 7.29 17.39 -6.31
N ASN A 8 6.03 17.31 -5.92
CA ASN A 8 5.38 18.50 -5.41
C ASN A 8 5.90 18.77 -3.99
N ASN A 9 6.42 19.96 -3.76
CA ASN A 9 7.00 20.43 -2.49
C ASN A 9 6.11 20.28 -1.26
N THR A 10 4.83 19.94 -1.42
CA THR A 10 3.86 19.70 -0.35
C THR A 10 3.99 18.31 0.31
N LEU A 11 4.65 17.33 -0.36
CA LEU A 11 4.94 16.01 0.25
C LEU A 11 6.20 16.03 1.13
N SER A 12 7.00 17.08 1.03
CA SER A 12 8.31 17.17 1.71
C SER A 12 8.22 17.66 3.16
N SER A 13 7.13 18.31 3.59
CA SER A 13 7.03 18.89 4.93
C SER A 13 6.78 17.86 6.04
N ASP A 14 6.10 16.74 5.72
CA ASP A 14 5.83 15.66 6.70
C ASP A 14 6.89 14.54 6.68
N LEU A 15 7.77 14.55 5.68
CA LEU A 15 8.92 13.66 5.58
C LEU A 15 10.14 14.40 6.15
N SER A 16 10.10 14.65 7.48
CA SER A 16 11.08 15.45 8.22
C SER A 16 12.55 15.14 7.87
N GLY A 17 13.32 16.20 7.75
CA GLY A 17 14.77 16.37 7.65
C GLY A 17 15.71 15.21 7.29
N PRO A 18 15.76 14.08 7.99
CA PRO A 18 16.69 12.99 7.70
C PRO A 18 16.50 12.35 6.33
N SER A 19 15.27 12.32 5.79
CA SER A 19 15.01 11.68 4.50
C SER A 19 15.49 12.50 3.31
N ILE A 20 15.38 13.84 3.40
CA ILE A 20 15.86 14.77 2.35
C ILE A 20 17.37 14.81 2.32
N VAL A 21 17.99 14.85 3.50
CA VAL A 21 19.46 14.78 3.63
C VAL A 21 19.97 13.45 3.08
N TYR A 22 19.34 12.34 3.45
CA TYR A 22 19.72 11.01 2.96
C TYR A 22 19.61 10.91 1.43
N GLN A 23 18.57 11.46 0.82
CA GLN A 23 18.40 11.46 -0.64
C GLN A 23 19.45 12.33 -1.35
N ARG A 24 19.79 13.51 -0.80
CA ARG A 24 20.84 14.37 -1.35
C ARG A 24 22.20 13.70 -1.28
N ILE A 25 22.52 13.11 -0.12
CA ILE A 25 23.74 12.34 0.09
C ILE A 25 23.77 11.12 -0.86
N SER A 26 22.66 10.38 -0.95
CA SER A 26 22.51 9.23 -1.85
C SER A 26 22.74 9.61 -3.32
N LYS A 27 22.20 10.75 -3.78
CA LYS A 27 22.44 11.25 -5.15
C LYS A 27 23.88 11.64 -5.38
N MET A 28 24.54 12.25 -4.39
CA MET A 28 25.92 12.70 -4.49
C MET A 28 26.90 11.53 -4.50
N PHE A 29 26.64 10.48 -3.70
CA PHE A 29 27.50 9.29 -3.60
C PHE A 29 27.10 8.14 -4.53
N ASN A 30 26.04 8.27 -5.32
CA ASN A 30 25.51 7.22 -6.20
C ASN A 30 26.57 6.65 -7.18
N LYS A 31 27.60 7.41 -7.48
CA LYS A 31 28.72 7.01 -8.33
C LYS A 31 29.77 6.15 -7.59
N TYR A 32 29.86 6.28 -6.28
CA TYR A 32 30.95 5.73 -5.47
C TYR A 32 30.50 4.61 -4.53
N ILE A 33 29.21 4.54 -4.18
CA ILE A 33 28.65 3.51 -3.29
C ILE A 33 27.80 2.55 -4.12
N PRO A 34 28.24 1.31 -4.34
CA PRO A 34 27.58 0.37 -5.25
C PRO A 34 26.18 -0.05 -4.79
N LEU A 35 25.88 0.02 -3.48
CA LEU A 35 24.58 -0.35 -2.92
C LEU A 35 24.18 0.61 -1.80
N ILE A 36 23.23 1.50 -2.08
CA ILE A 36 22.65 2.40 -1.08
C ILE A 36 21.32 1.84 -0.63
N PRO A 37 21.19 1.38 0.63
CA PRO A 37 19.94 0.79 1.11
C PRO A 37 18.85 1.85 1.19
N SER A 38 17.60 1.42 0.99
CA SER A 38 16.43 2.26 1.26
C SER A 38 16.38 2.66 2.74
N GLN A 39 15.81 3.82 3.02
CA GLN A 39 15.72 4.35 4.37
C GLN A 39 14.95 3.43 5.33
N ARG A 40 13.95 2.73 4.80
CA ARG A 40 13.10 1.80 5.55
C ARG A 40 13.06 0.44 4.89
N ARG A 41 12.54 -0.52 5.61
CA ARG A 41 12.21 -1.85 5.10
C ARG A 41 10.82 -1.83 4.46
N TYR A 42 10.68 -2.46 3.30
CA TYR A 42 9.43 -2.53 2.55
C TYR A 42 9.07 -3.97 2.19
N ASN A 43 7.79 -4.19 1.94
CA ASN A 43 7.31 -5.42 1.34
C ASN A 43 7.28 -5.21 -0.18
N LEU A 44 8.14 -5.91 -0.90
CA LEU A 44 8.39 -5.66 -2.31
C LEU A 44 8.03 -6.88 -3.18
N THR A 45 7.77 -6.60 -4.44
CA THR A 45 7.81 -7.57 -5.54
C THR A 45 8.73 -6.99 -6.60
N LEU A 46 9.67 -7.80 -7.07
CA LEU A 46 10.69 -7.40 -8.05
C LEU A 46 10.56 -8.25 -9.31
N CYS A 47 10.57 -7.60 -10.46
CA CYS A 47 10.78 -8.22 -11.76
C CYS A 47 11.94 -7.51 -12.50
N LYS A 48 13.01 -8.23 -12.76
CA LYS A 48 14.18 -7.68 -13.47
C LYS A 48 13.92 -7.57 -14.97
N ASP A 49 13.25 -8.55 -15.56
CA ASP A 49 12.89 -8.55 -16.98
C ASP A 49 12.05 -7.32 -17.34
N LYS A 50 10.97 -7.09 -16.62
CA LYS A 50 10.08 -5.95 -16.83
C LYS A 50 10.53 -4.67 -16.12
N LYS A 51 11.65 -4.71 -15.43
CA LYS A 51 12.28 -3.58 -14.70
C LYS A 51 11.31 -2.82 -13.80
N PHE A 52 10.57 -3.54 -12.94
CA PHE A 52 9.70 -2.90 -11.97
C PHE A 52 9.96 -3.36 -10.53
N LEU A 53 9.61 -2.47 -9.60
CA LEU A 53 9.44 -2.71 -8.17
C LEU A 53 8.01 -2.35 -7.77
N TRP A 54 7.32 -3.27 -7.16
CA TRP A 54 5.99 -3.03 -6.60
C TRP A 54 6.05 -3.03 -5.08
N PHE A 55 5.74 -1.88 -4.47
CA PHE A 55 5.55 -1.75 -3.03
C PHE A 55 4.17 -2.30 -2.67
N ARG A 56 4.15 -3.41 -1.93
CA ARG A 56 2.91 -4.12 -1.63
C ARG A 56 2.21 -3.53 -0.40
N VAL A 57 1.03 -3.00 -0.62
CA VAL A 57 0.09 -2.58 0.43
C VAL A 57 -0.98 -3.66 0.57
N ALA A 58 -1.38 -3.97 1.80
CA ALA A 58 -2.46 -4.92 2.03
C ALA A 58 -3.84 -4.32 1.73
N LYS A 59 -4.79 -5.15 1.27
CA LYS A 59 -6.20 -4.79 1.03
C LYS A 59 -6.48 -3.87 -0.17
N VAL A 60 -5.57 -3.85 -1.14
CA VAL A 60 -5.64 -3.04 -2.37
C VAL A 60 -5.73 -3.86 -3.66
N GLY A 61 -6.20 -5.10 -3.60
CA GLY A 61 -6.32 -5.95 -4.79
C GLY A 61 -5.05 -6.76 -5.13
N THR A 62 -4.16 -6.96 -4.18
CA THR A 62 -2.86 -7.66 -4.34
C THR A 62 -2.99 -9.03 -5.02
N ARG A 63 -4.01 -9.83 -4.66
CA ARG A 63 -4.24 -11.15 -5.28
C ARG A 63 -4.55 -11.04 -6.77
N THR A 64 -5.30 -10.04 -7.18
CA THR A 64 -5.63 -9.81 -8.60
C THR A 64 -4.36 -9.48 -9.38
N ILE A 65 -3.48 -8.65 -8.84
CA ILE A 65 -2.21 -8.29 -9.48
C ILE A 65 -1.31 -9.52 -9.64
N PHE A 66 -1.16 -10.35 -8.59
CA PHE A 66 -0.39 -11.59 -8.68
C PHE A 66 -0.98 -12.56 -9.71
N ASN A 67 -2.29 -12.79 -9.73
CA ASN A 67 -2.94 -13.66 -10.72
C ASN A 67 -2.70 -13.16 -12.16
N ILE A 68 -2.65 -11.86 -12.37
CA ILE A 68 -2.33 -11.28 -13.68
C ILE A 68 -0.88 -11.60 -14.06
N PHE A 69 0.07 -11.42 -13.15
CA PHE A 69 1.46 -11.73 -13.41
C PHE A 69 1.67 -13.23 -13.71
N GLU A 70 1.03 -14.10 -12.93
CA GLU A 70 1.05 -15.54 -13.13
C GLU A 70 0.46 -15.94 -14.49
N ASN A 71 -0.74 -15.48 -14.82
CA ASN A 71 -1.41 -15.77 -16.09
C ASN A 71 -0.66 -15.20 -17.31
N SER A 72 0.16 -14.19 -17.10
CA SER A 72 1.00 -13.58 -18.14
C SER A 72 2.41 -14.18 -18.20
N ASN A 73 2.66 -15.28 -17.49
CA ASN A 73 3.96 -15.95 -17.41
C ASN A 73 5.11 -15.00 -17.03
N ILE A 74 4.84 -14.01 -16.19
CA ILE A 74 5.88 -13.10 -15.72
C ILE A 74 6.70 -13.78 -14.65
N LYS A 75 7.99 -13.94 -14.93
CA LYS A 75 8.95 -14.42 -13.93
C LYS A 75 9.27 -13.30 -12.94
N LEU A 76 8.81 -13.47 -11.71
CA LEU A 76 9.17 -12.59 -10.60
C LEU A 76 10.50 -13.04 -9.99
N ASP A 77 11.48 -12.14 -9.90
CA ASP A 77 12.77 -12.43 -9.27
C ASP A 77 12.67 -12.44 -7.75
N ALA A 78 11.74 -11.67 -7.19
CA ALA A 78 11.37 -11.70 -5.79
C ALA A 78 9.87 -11.44 -5.68
N GLU A 79 9.11 -12.49 -5.37
CA GLU A 79 7.65 -12.41 -5.35
C GLU A 79 7.13 -11.72 -4.08
N GLN A 80 7.50 -12.22 -2.92
CA GLN A 80 6.90 -11.80 -1.66
C GLN A 80 7.89 -11.56 -0.51
N PRO A 81 9.07 -10.96 -0.71
CA PRO A 81 9.92 -10.62 0.41
C PRO A 81 9.24 -9.60 1.34
N PHE A 82 9.39 -9.81 2.64
CA PHE A 82 8.83 -8.96 3.68
C PHE A 82 9.92 -8.20 4.41
N GLY A 83 9.67 -6.91 4.65
CA GLY A 83 10.51 -6.10 5.52
C GLY A 83 11.97 -6.03 5.07
N ILE A 84 12.24 -5.82 3.79
CA ILE A 84 13.59 -5.75 3.24
C ILE A 84 14.00 -4.31 2.88
N HIS A 85 15.27 -4.01 3.07
CA HIS A 85 15.90 -2.86 2.43
C HIS A 85 16.20 -3.20 0.96
N TYR A 86 15.92 -2.28 0.05
CA TYR A 86 16.31 -2.43 -1.34
C TYR A 86 17.38 -1.39 -1.72
N PRO A 87 18.34 -1.71 -2.61
CA PRO A 87 19.35 -0.76 -3.04
C PRO A 87 18.78 0.25 -4.03
N ILE A 88 18.59 1.49 -3.57
CA ILE A 88 17.92 2.57 -4.32
C ILE A 88 18.61 2.86 -5.64
N ASN A 89 19.95 2.98 -5.61
CA ASN A 89 20.75 3.30 -6.79
C ASN A 89 20.72 2.18 -7.85
N LYS A 90 20.75 0.92 -7.43
CA LYS A 90 20.64 -0.24 -8.34
C LYS A 90 19.33 -0.26 -9.11
N TYR A 91 18.26 0.14 -8.44
CA TYR A 91 16.91 0.15 -9.00
C TYR A 91 16.41 1.54 -9.38
N ALA A 92 17.33 2.52 -9.55
CA ALA A 92 16.97 3.90 -9.91
C ALA A 92 16.19 4.00 -11.23
N LYS A 93 16.50 3.11 -12.19
CA LYS A 93 15.84 3.07 -13.52
C LYS A 93 14.64 2.10 -13.59
N TYR A 94 14.28 1.46 -12.48
CA TYR A 94 13.11 0.56 -12.42
C TYR A 94 11.87 1.40 -12.17
N PHE A 95 10.79 1.03 -12.85
CA PHE A 95 9.47 1.59 -12.57
C PHE A 95 8.96 1.12 -11.20
N LYS A 96 8.70 2.05 -10.32
CA LYS A 96 8.28 1.79 -8.94
C LYS A 96 6.84 2.20 -8.77
N PHE A 97 6.00 1.26 -8.36
CA PHE A 97 4.59 1.53 -8.18
C PHE A 97 4.03 0.93 -6.90
N ALA A 98 2.90 1.45 -6.48
CA ALA A 98 2.07 0.93 -5.40
C ALA A 98 0.60 1.12 -5.75
N PHE A 99 -0.27 0.37 -5.06
CA PHE A 99 -1.70 0.68 -5.01
C PHE A 99 -2.06 1.09 -3.60
N VAL A 100 -2.97 2.04 -3.48
CA VAL A 100 -3.54 2.51 -2.23
C VAL A 100 -5.06 2.46 -2.29
N ARG A 101 -5.70 2.49 -1.13
CA ARG A 101 -7.15 2.46 -0.99
C ARG A 101 -7.59 3.50 0.02
N ASN A 102 -8.81 4.02 -0.14
CA ASN A 102 -9.44 4.89 0.83
C ASN A 102 -9.29 4.28 2.24
N PRO A 103 -8.71 5.02 3.23
CA PRO A 103 -8.41 4.46 4.55
C PRO A 103 -9.61 3.87 5.27
N TRP A 104 -10.78 4.49 5.16
CA TRP A 104 -12.02 3.98 5.75
C TRP A 104 -12.47 2.68 5.08
N ASP A 105 -12.44 2.61 3.77
CA ASP A 105 -12.79 1.40 3.01
C ASP A 105 -11.77 0.29 3.22
N ARG A 106 -10.48 0.64 3.35
CA ARG A 106 -9.41 -0.31 3.65
C ARG A 106 -9.60 -0.94 5.03
N LEU A 107 -9.97 -0.13 6.04
CA LEU A 107 -10.21 -0.63 7.40
C LEU A 107 -11.40 -1.59 7.45
N VAL A 108 -12.53 -1.26 6.81
CA VAL A 108 -13.68 -2.17 6.69
C VAL A 108 -13.28 -3.46 5.97
N SER A 109 -12.49 -3.36 4.88
CA SER A 109 -11.98 -4.54 4.16
C SER A 109 -11.05 -5.40 5.01
N CYS A 110 -10.25 -4.80 5.88
CA CYS A 110 -9.41 -5.50 6.82
C CYS A 110 -10.27 -6.21 7.87
N TRP A 111 -11.16 -5.49 8.54
CA TRP A 111 -12.04 -6.01 9.55
C TRP A 111 -12.87 -7.20 9.05
N HIS A 112 -13.54 -7.04 7.92
CA HIS A 112 -14.37 -8.11 7.35
C HIS A 112 -13.55 -9.38 7.11
N ASN A 113 -12.42 -9.26 6.40
CA ASN A 113 -11.63 -10.42 6.01
C ASN A 113 -10.78 -10.99 7.16
N LYS A 114 -10.33 -10.19 8.11
CA LYS A 114 -9.36 -10.60 9.13
C LYS A 114 -9.98 -10.88 10.50
N VAL A 115 -11.19 -10.40 10.71
CA VAL A 115 -11.91 -10.57 11.98
C VAL A 115 -13.22 -11.31 11.78
N VAL A 116 -14.06 -10.88 10.81
CA VAL A 116 -15.38 -11.50 10.61
C VAL A 116 -15.26 -12.88 9.96
N GLU A 117 -14.50 -12.98 8.87
CA GLU A 117 -14.29 -14.25 8.14
C GLU A 117 -13.23 -15.15 8.78
N ASN A 118 -12.21 -14.54 9.42
CA ASN A 118 -11.06 -15.26 9.97
C ASN A 118 -10.63 -14.61 11.29
N ASN A 119 -10.03 -15.38 12.19
CA ASN A 119 -9.38 -14.85 13.38
C ASN A 119 -7.89 -14.62 13.14
N TYR A 120 -7.57 -13.73 12.20
CA TYR A 120 -6.18 -13.50 11.79
C TYR A 120 -5.30 -12.90 12.90
N PHE A 121 -5.89 -12.07 13.79
CA PHE A 121 -5.15 -11.42 14.88
C PHE A 121 -5.05 -12.27 16.14
N ASN A 122 -5.49 -13.53 16.08
CA ASN A 122 -5.43 -14.51 17.18
C ASN A 122 -6.13 -14.01 18.47
N PHE A 123 -7.25 -13.34 18.32
CA PHE A 123 -8.10 -13.00 19.46
C PHE A 123 -8.62 -14.27 20.16
N THR A 124 -8.77 -14.23 21.48
CA THR A 124 -9.54 -15.26 22.18
C THR A 124 -10.99 -15.28 21.69
N ASP A 125 -11.75 -16.34 21.93
CA ASP A 125 -13.14 -16.44 21.47
C ASP A 125 -14.00 -15.28 22.00
N TYR A 126 -13.76 -14.87 23.26
CA TYR A 126 -14.44 -13.73 23.85
C TYR A 126 -14.08 -12.42 23.16
N GLU A 127 -12.80 -12.16 22.95
CA GLU A 127 -12.34 -10.98 22.23
C GLU A 127 -12.84 -10.96 20.79
N LEU A 128 -12.77 -12.10 20.08
CA LEU A 128 -13.26 -12.20 18.70
C LEU A 128 -14.74 -11.86 18.59
N ALA A 129 -15.54 -12.36 19.53
CA ALA A 129 -16.97 -12.01 19.59
C ALA A 129 -17.18 -10.49 19.74
N GLN A 130 -16.36 -9.82 20.55
CA GLN A 130 -16.38 -8.36 20.68
C GLN A 130 -15.89 -7.66 19.41
N MET A 131 -14.78 -8.13 18.82
CA MET A 131 -14.16 -7.52 17.63
C MET A 131 -15.02 -7.69 16.36
N LYS A 132 -15.97 -8.62 16.32
CA LYS A 132 -17.01 -8.70 15.26
C LYS A 132 -17.94 -7.49 15.25
N ASN A 133 -17.98 -6.69 16.29
CA ASN A 133 -18.58 -5.36 16.27
C ASN A 133 -17.53 -4.34 15.73
N PHE A 134 -17.86 -3.66 14.63
CA PHE A 134 -16.91 -2.76 13.95
C PHE A 134 -16.46 -1.58 14.83
N SER A 135 -17.35 -1.01 15.66
CA SER A 135 -16.98 0.06 16.59
C SER A 135 -15.97 -0.43 17.65
N LYS A 136 -16.13 -1.64 18.16
CA LYS A 136 -15.16 -2.26 19.08
C LYS A 136 -13.81 -2.52 18.40
N PHE A 137 -13.85 -2.93 17.14
CA PHE A 137 -12.61 -3.09 16.36
C PHE A 137 -11.90 -1.75 16.13
N ILE A 138 -12.63 -0.65 15.91
CA ILE A 138 -12.02 0.69 15.84
C ILE A 138 -11.34 1.05 17.16
N ASN A 139 -11.98 0.74 18.32
CA ASN A 139 -11.36 0.95 19.63
C ASN A 139 -10.04 0.19 19.75
N PHE A 140 -9.98 -1.05 19.29
CA PHE A 140 -8.73 -1.82 19.25
C PHE A 140 -7.68 -1.13 18.39
N VAL A 141 -8.05 -0.67 17.19
CA VAL A 141 -7.12 -0.02 16.25
C VAL A 141 -6.61 1.34 16.77
N GLU A 142 -7.41 2.07 17.54
CA GLU A 142 -6.96 3.32 18.18
C GLU A 142 -5.87 3.13 19.24
N ASN A 143 -5.82 1.94 19.84
CA ASN A 143 -4.87 1.63 20.91
C ASN A 143 -3.58 0.94 20.41
N ILE A 144 -3.39 0.81 19.10
CA ILE A 144 -2.16 0.25 18.52
C ILE A 144 -1.38 1.32 17.76
N ASP A 145 -0.07 1.14 17.68
CA ASP A 145 0.79 1.98 16.83
C ASP A 145 0.61 1.61 15.35
N VAL A 146 -0.26 2.36 14.66
CA VAL A 146 -0.52 2.16 13.22
C VAL A 146 0.69 2.45 12.31
N GLU A 147 1.77 3.01 12.83
CA GLU A 147 3.00 3.18 12.08
C GLU A 147 3.84 1.91 12.01
N ASN A 148 3.76 1.04 13.04
CA ASN A 148 4.62 -0.13 13.18
C ASN A 148 3.86 -1.45 13.37
N CYS A 149 2.53 -1.45 13.43
CA CYS A 149 1.69 -2.64 13.61
C CYS A 149 1.71 -3.60 12.40
N ASP A 150 0.83 -4.59 12.42
CA ASP A 150 0.60 -5.51 11.30
C ASP A 150 0.27 -4.76 10.00
N LEU A 151 0.78 -5.23 8.87
CA LEU A 151 0.67 -4.59 7.55
C LEU A 151 -0.77 -4.33 7.07
N HIS A 152 -1.76 -5.07 7.59
CA HIS A 152 -3.17 -4.89 7.23
C HIS A 152 -3.78 -3.65 7.89
N LEU A 153 -3.22 -3.21 9.02
CA LEU A 153 -3.63 -2.03 9.79
C LEU A 153 -2.64 -0.87 9.68
N ARG A 154 -1.38 -1.17 9.28
CA ARG A 154 -0.33 -0.16 9.16
C ARG A 154 -0.69 0.93 8.14
N LEU A 155 -0.25 2.16 8.40
CA LEU A 155 -0.34 3.28 7.47
C LEU A 155 0.22 2.88 6.09
N GLN A 156 -0.52 3.16 5.03
CA GLN A 156 -0.11 2.88 3.64
C GLN A 156 1.14 3.69 3.27
N THR A 157 1.20 4.92 3.76
CA THR A 157 2.37 5.82 3.59
C THR A 157 3.65 5.27 4.22
N LYS A 158 3.55 4.33 5.17
CA LYS A 158 4.72 3.63 5.74
C LYS A 158 5.12 2.38 4.95
N LEU A 159 4.23 1.86 4.12
CA LEU A 159 4.46 0.69 3.29
C LEU A 159 5.04 1.04 1.90
N ILE A 160 5.13 2.33 1.58
CA ILE A 160 5.55 2.84 0.27
C ILE A 160 6.75 3.76 0.45
N ASP A 161 7.76 3.63 -0.42
CA ASP A 161 8.85 4.61 -0.50
C ASP A 161 8.38 5.82 -1.33
N LEU A 162 7.70 6.74 -0.66
CA LEU A 162 7.10 7.93 -1.27
C LEU A 162 8.13 8.84 -1.94
N ASN A 163 9.41 8.73 -1.57
CA ASN A 163 10.48 9.53 -2.14
C ASN A 163 10.96 9.00 -3.50
N ASN A 164 10.78 7.70 -3.74
CA ASN A 164 11.28 7.02 -4.93
C ASN A 164 10.17 6.40 -5.78
N ILE A 165 8.89 6.55 -5.41
CA ILE A 165 7.76 6.00 -6.15
C ILE A 165 7.53 6.76 -7.46
N ASP A 166 7.25 6.04 -8.53
CA ASP A 166 6.93 6.63 -9.84
C ASP A 166 5.41 6.69 -10.09
N TYR A 167 4.64 5.75 -9.51
CA TYR A 167 3.19 5.67 -9.72
C TYR A 167 2.45 5.14 -8.49
N ILE A 168 1.36 5.80 -8.12
CA ILE A 168 0.42 5.33 -7.09
C ILE A 168 -0.95 5.14 -7.74
N GLY A 169 -1.35 3.89 -7.92
CA GLY A 169 -2.69 3.50 -8.35
C GLY A 169 -3.68 3.52 -7.18
N ARG A 170 -4.94 3.79 -7.46
CA ARG A 170 -6.03 3.83 -6.49
C ARG A 170 -6.96 2.65 -6.65
N PHE A 171 -7.27 1.97 -5.57
CA PHE A 171 -8.21 0.84 -5.58
C PHE A 171 -9.59 1.24 -6.10
N GLU A 172 -10.01 2.46 -5.86
CA GLU A 172 -11.27 3.04 -6.34
C GLU A 172 -11.33 3.17 -7.88
N LYS A 173 -10.17 3.19 -8.53
CA LYS A 173 -10.00 3.19 -9.99
C LYS A 173 -9.13 2.03 -10.45
N PHE A 174 -9.22 0.90 -9.76
CA PHE A 174 -8.29 -0.21 -9.86
C PHE A 174 -8.04 -0.67 -11.30
N GLU A 175 -9.08 -0.88 -12.10
CA GLU A 175 -8.94 -1.35 -13.47
C GLU A 175 -8.19 -0.35 -14.37
N ILE A 176 -8.50 0.93 -14.22
CA ILE A 176 -7.88 1.99 -15.02
C ILE A 176 -6.41 2.12 -14.62
N ASP A 177 -6.14 2.22 -13.33
CA ASP A 177 -4.80 2.42 -12.82
C ASP A 177 -3.93 1.17 -13.03
N LEU A 178 -4.53 -0.02 -12.94
CA LEU A 178 -3.81 -1.26 -13.23
C LEU A 178 -3.48 -1.37 -14.73
N LYS A 179 -4.40 -1.03 -15.65
CA LYS A 179 -4.11 -0.96 -17.08
C LYS A 179 -2.95 0.00 -17.37
N ASN A 180 -2.89 1.15 -16.70
CA ASN A 180 -1.78 2.09 -16.84
C ASN A 180 -0.46 1.47 -16.40
N VAL A 181 -0.43 0.80 -15.24
CA VAL A 181 0.76 0.07 -14.76
C VAL A 181 1.17 -0.99 -15.75
N LEU A 182 0.24 -1.84 -16.20
CA LEU A 182 0.51 -2.92 -17.14
C LEU A 182 1.08 -2.39 -18.46
N LYS A 183 0.54 -1.30 -18.98
CA LYS A 183 1.05 -0.63 -20.19
C LYS A 183 2.50 -0.16 -20.00
N ILE A 184 2.84 0.44 -18.85
CA ILE A 184 4.20 0.93 -18.57
C ILE A 184 5.21 -0.22 -18.53
N ILE A 185 4.80 -1.38 -18.02
CA ILE A 185 5.67 -2.58 -17.95
C ILE A 185 5.58 -3.46 -19.21
N ASN A 186 5.01 -2.95 -20.29
CA ASN A 186 4.85 -3.62 -21.58
C ASN A 186 4.03 -4.92 -21.51
N LEU A 187 2.84 -4.82 -20.91
CA LEU A 187 1.82 -5.88 -20.81
C LEU A 187 0.47 -5.34 -21.30
N ASN A 188 0.33 -5.16 -22.59
CA ASN A 188 -0.79 -4.40 -23.17
C ASN A 188 -2.09 -5.21 -23.31
N ASP A 189 -2.03 -6.52 -23.54
CA ASP A 189 -3.18 -7.34 -23.97
C ASP A 189 -3.78 -8.19 -22.85
N ILE A 190 -3.83 -7.67 -21.63
CA ILE A 190 -4.31 -8.43 -20.49
C ILE A 190 -5.74 -8.05 -20.14
N THR A 191 -6.62 -9.06 -20.16
CA THR A 191 -7.98 -8.92 -19.63
C THR A 191 -7.95 -8.98 -18.10
N ILE A 192 -8.39 -7.90 -17.46
CA ILE A 192 -8.51 -7.82 -16.01
C ILE A 192 -9.83 -8.45 -15.58
N ASN A 193 -9.79 -9.70 -15.14
CA ASN A 193 -10.96 -10.33 -14.55
C ASN A 193 -11.10 -9.90 -13.08
N LYS A 194 -12.21 -9.26 -12.74
CA LYS A 194 -12.54 -8.94 -11.35
C LYS A 194 -12.69 -10.22 -10.52
N ARG A 195 -11.66 -10.56 -9.74
CA ARG A 195 -11.78 -11.55 -8.67
C ARG A 195 -11.84 -10.83 -7.32
N ASN A 196 -12.77 -11.26 -6.48
CA ASN A 196 -12.91 -10.81 -5.09
C ASN A 196 -13.55 -9.43 -4.84
N VAL A 197 -14.65 -9.13 -5.49
CA VAL A 197 -15.68 -8.34 -4.80
C VAL A 197 -16.19 -9.26 -3.69
N SER A 198 -15.99 -8.90 -2.42
CA SER A 198 -16.60 -9.63 -1.29
C SER A 198 -18.08 -9.77 -1.58
N ARG A 199 -18.54 -11.00 -1.94
CA ARG A 199 -19.95 -11.26 -2.15
C ARG A 199 -20.62 -10.91 -0.84
N ASN A 200 -21.63 -10.03 -0.83
CA ASN A 200 -22.41 -9.58 0.34
C ASN A 200 -21.75 -8.49 1.23
N ARG A 201 -20.74 -7.73 0.79
CA ARG A 201 -20.27 -6.59 1.55
C ARG A 201 -21.07 -5.34 1.19
N LEU A 202 -21.64 -4.65 2.18
CA LEU A 202 -22.25 -3.34 2.05
C LEU A 202 -21.22 -2.29 1.60
N ASN A 203 -21.69 -1.14 1.13
CA ASN A 203 -20.80 0.00 0.89
C ASN A 203 -20.10 0.35 2.23
N TYR A 204 -18.81 0.62 2.19
CA TYR A 204 -18.06 0.90 3.43
C TYR A 204 -18.66 2.04 4.24
N ARG A 205 -19.30 3.02 3.61
CA ARG A 205 -19.91 4.17 4.28
C ARG A 205 -21.04 3.74 5.25
N GLU A 206 -21.69 2.63 4.99
CA GLU A 206 -22.79 2.12 5.82
C GLU A 206 -22.32 1.59 7.19
N TYR A 207 -21.02 1.34 7.33
CA TYR A 207 -20.42 0.93 8.62
C TYR A 207 -20.07 2.13 9.52
N TYR A 208 -20.19 3.36 9.03
CA TYR A 208 -19.76 4.56 9.72
C TYR A 208 -20.91 5.49 10.09
N ASN A 209 -20.92 5.92 11.33
CA ASN A 209 -21.58 7.16 11.74
C ASN A 209 -20.54 8.32 11.76
N SER A 210 -20.98 9.53 12.08
CA SER A 210 -20.11 10.72 12.11
C SER A 210 -18.95 10.58 13.10
N GLU A 211 -19.19 9.96 14.26
CA GLU A 211 -18.16 9.71 15.28
C GLU A 211 -17.08 8.76 14.76
N LEU A 212 -17.47 7.56 14.31
CA LEU A 212 -16.54 6.55 13.81
C LEU A 212 -15.75 7.04 12.60
N LYS A 213 -16.38 7.82 11.71
CA LYS A 213 -15.71 8.46 10.59
C LYS A 213 -14.57 9.35 11.07
N THR A 214 -14.83 10.24 12.04
CA THR A 214 -13.84 11.17 12.58
C THR A 214 -12.71 10.44 13.33
N ARG A 215 -13.04 9.39 14.05
CA ARG A 215 -12.03 8.57 14.76
C ARG A 215 -11.07 7.90 13.78
N VAL A 216 -11.58 7.26 12.74
CA VAL A 216 -10.75 6.61 11.71
C VAL A 216 -9.94 7.64 10.92
N GLU A 217 -10.48 8.83 10.67
CA GLU A 217 -9.72 9.95 10.10
C GLU A 217 -8.48 10.31 10.94
N LYS A 218 -8.66 10.40 12.25
CA LYS A 218 -7.56 10.68 13.19
C LYS A 218 -6.53 9.56 13.22
N ILE A 219 -6.95 8.29 13.26
CA ILE A 219 -6.07 7.13 13.23
C ILE A 219 -5.19 7.14 11.97
N TYR A 220 -5.79 7.36 10.81
CA TYR A 220 -5.12 7.32 9.51
C TYR A 220 -4.84 8.70 8.92
N TYR A 221 -4.71 9.73 9.77
CA TYR A 221 -4.52 11.13 9.37
C TYR A 221 -3.43 11.32 8.31
N LYS A 222 -2.27 10.64 8.46
CA LYS A 222 -1.18 10.73 7.49
C LYS A 222 -1.57 10.16 6.12
N ASP A 223 -2.27 9.02 6.07
CA ASP A 223 -2.75 8.44 4.82
C ASP A 223 -3.81 9.34 4.17
N VAL A 224 -4.72 9.89 4.96
CA VAL A 224 -5.78 10.81 4.48
C VAL A 224 -5.16 12.03 3.81
N ASN A 225 -4.24 12.69 4.46
CA ASN A 225 -3.65 13.94 3.97
C ASN A 225 -2.65 13.70 2.83
N ILE A 226 -1.66 12.84 3.04
CA ILE A 226 -0.59 12.62 2.05
C ILE A 226 -1.14 12.02 0.76
N LEU A 227 -2.10 11.10 0.87
CA LEU A 227 -2.73 10.46 -0.28
C LEU A 227 -3.99 11.20 -0.77
N SER A 228 -4.35 12.34 -0.14
CA SER A 228 -5.48 13.20 -0.50
C SER A 228 -6.82 12.44 -0.60
N TYR A 229 -7.11 11.61 0.41
CA TYR A 229 -8.39 10.92 0.51
C TYR A 229 -9.45 11.77 1.21
N LYS A 230 -10.69 11.56 0.80
CA LYS A 230 -11.90 12.05 1.47
C LYS A 230 -12.84 10.86 1.71
N PHE A 231 -13.64 10.98 2.78
CA PHE A 231 -14.65 9.96 3.09
C PHE A 231 -15.68 9.77 1.99
#